data_efee76d794e192716718d33b37385b09
#
_entry.id   efee76d794e192716718d33b37385b09
#
_cell.length_a   1.000
_cell.length_b   1.000
_cell.length_c   1.000
_cell.angle_alpha   90.00
_cell.angle_beta   90.00
_cell.angle_gamma   90.00
#
_symmetry.space_group_name_H-M   'P 1'
#
loop_
_entity.id
_entity.type
_entity.pdbx_description
1 polymer ?
#
loop_
_entity_poly.entity_id
_entity_poly.type
_entity_poly.pdbx_seq_one_letter_code
_entity_poly.pdbx_strand_id
1 'polypeptide(L)'
;MKKGLWMLSVVVAGVSTIAAPADASPPVGTISPFTGNIASSPCVNPEGLTVDFEGNFYTGSAQGRAVGAVCEFDSHGMYKRSTPIVAGPGHVVSLLGVLFEGKHTVFALDFADTLVPGGGKTDGRVLSVDTSSGVVTTIASGFSFPNGIAEDLRGNLYVTDSFQGTITRLSQDGSNKTVWSASPLLAGNPAAPLPIGANGIAFDLFFQNVYVSNTSKQQIIRIPVQHDGSAGTAQVFADGNTINQTQGTTNALDGADGIAFDLFGNLYVAANANNEIQVISPSAQLAARYANTSLPVDVPASLVFLGNQLYFTNLSLFDGGVNSSIAVLQTQLPGLPPL
;
A
#
# COMPACT_ATOMS: atom_id res chain seq x y z
N MET A 1 -2.02 7.76 -26.16
CA MET A 1 -1.09 8.90 -26.38
C MET A 1 0.28 8.46 -25.84
N LYS A 2 1.37 8.69 -26.61
CA LYS A 2 2.71 8.19 -26.26
C LYS A 2 3.24 8.91 -25.03
N LYS A 3 3.49 8.19 -23.93
CA LYS A 3 4.21 8.69 -22.75
C LYS A 3 5.69 8.85 -23.16
N GLY A 4 6.20 10.08 -23.17
CA GLY A 4 7.58 10.39 -23.59
C GLY A 4 8.55 10.19 -22.43
N LEU A 5 9.62 9.48 -22.71
CA LEU A 5 10.77 9.25 -21.83
C LEU A 5 11.52 10.58 -21.65
N TRP A 6 11.56 11.14 -20.44
CA TRP A 6 12.33 12.34 -20.13
C TRP A 6 13.71 11.96 -19.57
N MET A 7 14.75 12.19 -20.37
CA MET A 7 16.13 12.18 -19.87
C MET A 7 16.39 13.47 -19.08
N LEU A 8 16.84 13.35 -17.85
CA LEU A 8 17.26 14.46 -17.01
C LEU A 8 18.65 14.92 -17.45
N SER A 9 18.74 16.11 -18.04
CA SER A 9 20.00 16.83 -18.26
C SER A 9 20.22 17.80 -17.11
N VAL A 10 21.27 17.60 -16.32
CA VAL A 10 21.67 18.50 -15.24
C VAL A 10 22.45 19.66 -15.86
N VAL A 11 21.90 20.88 -15.81
CA VAL A 11 22.63 22.14 -16.07
C VAL A 11 22.97 22.76 -14.72
N VAL A 12 24.27 22.86 -14.44
CA VAL A 12 24.79 23.58 -13.27
C VAL A 12 24.94 25.04 -13.65
N ALA A 13 24.07 25.91 -13.14
CA ALA A 13 24.27 27.35 -13.15
C ALA A 13 24.47 27.85 -11.72
N GLY A 14 25.66 28.31 -11.42
CA GLY A 14 26.00 28.88 -10.12
C GLY A 14 25.38 30.26 -9.93
N VAL A 15 24.54 30.41 -8.92
CA VAL A 15 24.16 31.71 -8.35
C VAL A 15 24.33 31.59 -6.83
N SER A 16 25.29 32.35 -6.28
CA SER A 16 25.46 32.47 -4.82
C SER A 16 24.38 33.38 -4.25
N THR A 17 23.37 32.75 -3.66
CA THR A 17 22.46 33.41 -2.72
C THR A 17 22.77 32.90 -1.32
N ILE A 18 22.92 33.80 -0.36
CA ILE A 18 23.04 33.45 1.07
C ILE A 18 21.70 32.81 1.45
N ALA A 19 21.67 31.47 1.46
CA ALA A 19 20.53 30.71 1.92
C ALA A 19 20.46 30.82 3.45
N ALA A 20 19.28 31.09 3.98
CA ALA A 20 18.95 30.75 5.37
C ALA A 20 19.35 29.29 5.62
N PRO A 21 19.74 28.91 6.87
CA PRO A 21 20.09 27.52 7.15
C PRO A 21 18.90 26.66 6.72
N ALA A 22 19.12 25.83 5.70
CA ALA A 22 18.18 24.81 5.36
C ALA A 22 18.02 23.94 6.61
N ASP A 23 16.81 23.74 7.09
CA ASP A 23 16.52 22.76 8.13
C ASP A 23 17.18 21.46 7.72
N ALA A 24 18.13 20.99 8.52
CA ALA A 24 18.86 19.77 8.21
C ALA A 24 17.83 18.64 8.11
N SER A 25 17.86 17.91 6.99
CA SER A 25 16.99 16.74 6.82
C SER A 25 17.12 15.83 8.02
N PRO A 26 16.03 15.26 8.54
CA PRO A 26 16.09 14.34 9.67
C PRO A 26 17.08 13.20 9.42
N PRO A 27 17.76 12.69 10.44
CA PRO A 27 18.66 11.53 10.29
C PRO A 27 17.93 10.32 9.70
N VAL A 28 18.64 9.52 8.91
CA VAL A 28 18.13 8.24 8.39
C VAL A 28 17.62 7.36 9.53
N GLY A 29 16.46 6.75 9.34
CA GLY A 29 15.77 5.93 10.34
C GLY A 29 14.86 6.73 11.27
N THR A 30 14.82 8.07 11.14
CA THR A 30 13.89 8.89 11.92
C THR A 30 12.46 8.70 11.41
N ILE A 31 11.55 8.37 12.32
CA ILE A 31 10.09 8.40 12.07
C ILE A 31 9.54 9.70 12.67
N SER A 32 8.75 10.41 11.88
CA SER A 32 8.12 11.67 12.26
C SER A 32 6.63 11.66 11.88
N PRO A 33 5.78 12.42 12.58
CA PRO A 33 4.40 12.63 12.13
C PRO A 33 4.44 13.36 10.78
N PHE A 34 3.56 12.94 9.86
CA PHE A 34 3.31 13.70 8.64
C PHE A 34 1.97 14.42 8.74
N THR A 35 0.88 13.71 9.09
CA THR A 35 -0.38 14.33 9.48
C THR A 35 -0.44 14.52 10.99
N GLY A 36 -1.34 15.37 11.46
CA GLY A 36 -1.82 15.25 12.83
C GLY A 36 -2.61 13.96 13.04
N ASN A 37 -3.18 13.80 14.23
CA ASN A 37 -4.12 12.72 14.52
C ASN A 37 -5.41 12.92 13.71
N ILE A 38 -5.80 11.93 12.91
CA ILE A 38 -6.97 11.96 12.04
C ILE A 38 -8.14 11.09 12.55
N ALA A 39 -8.10 10.66 13.82
CA ALA A 39 -9.13 9.81 14.43
C ALA A 39 -10.55 10.39 14.35
N SER A 40 -10.69 11.70 14.31
CA SER A 40 -11.99 12.37 14.15
C SER A 40 -12.36 12.66 12.68
N SER A 41 -11.51 12.31 11.74
CA SER A 41 -11.75 12.53 10.30
C SER A 41 -12.64 11.45 9.69
N PRO A 42 -13.17 11.67 8.48
CA PRO A 42 -13.84 10.61 7.72
C PRO A 42 -12.93 9.41 7.42
N CYS A 43 -11.60 9.57 7.49
CA CYS A 43 -10.60 8.55 7.18
C CYS A 43 -9.86 8.02 8.43
N VAL A 44 -10.57 7.92 9.56
CA VAL A 44 -10.07 7.16 10.72
C VAL A 44 -9.79 5.71 10.31
N ASN A 45 -8.82 5.06 10.94
CA ASN A 45 -8.28 3.77 10.54
C ASN A 45 -7.82 3.78 9.07
N PRO A 46 -6.87 4.67 8.70
CA PRO A 46 -6.37 4.77 7.34
C PRO A 46 -5.62 3.48 6.98
N GLU A 47 -5.99 2.86 5.86
CA GLU A 47 -5.32 1.62 5.44
C GLU A 47 -4.47 1.87 4.20
N GLY A 48 -5.06 2.07 3.01
CA GLY A 48 -4.35 2.36 1.78
C GLY A 48 -3.72 3.75 1.77
N LEU A 49 -2.60 3.89 1.04
CA LEU A 49 -1.92 5.17 0.87
C LEU A 49 -1.36 5.30 -0.54
N THR A 50 -1.62 6.43 -1.18
CA THR A 50 -1.00 6.80 -2.45
C THR A 50 -0.69 8.29 -2.49
N VAL A 51 0.13 8.72 -3.45
CA VAL A 51 0.54 10.11 -3.61
C VAL A 51 0.45 10.51 -5.07
N ASP A 52 0.03 11.74 -5.35
CA ASP A 52 0.00 12.29 -6.70
C ASP A 52 1.32 12.99 -7.08
N PHE A 53 1.41 13.46 -8.32
CA PHE A 53 2.60 14.14 -8.83
C PHE A 53 2.84 15.54 -8.23
N GLU A 54 1.86 16.09 -7.50
CA GLU A 54 1.97 17.37 -6.78
C GLU A 54 2.38 17.16 -5.32
N GLY A 55 2.46 15.89 -4.87
CA GLY A 55 2.76 15.51 -3.50
C GLY A 55 1.53 15.54 -2.58
N ASN A 56 0.30 15.52 -3.11
CA ASN A 56 -0.87 15.31 -2.28
C ASN A 56 -1.06 13.80 -2.01
N PHE A 57 -1.43 13.48 -0.78
CA PHE A 57 -1.61 12.10 -0.33
C PHE A 57 -3.08 11.75 -0.23
N TYR A 58 -3.41 10.51 -0.59
CA TYR A 58 -4.78 9.98 -0.55
C TYR A 58 -4.82 8.71 0.28
N THR A 59 -5.84 8.59 1.15
CA THR A 59 -6.09 7.40 1.95
C THR A 59 -7.60 7.16 2.10
N GLY A 60 -7.96 5.91 2.42
CA GLY A 60 -9.32 5.52 2.75
C GLY A 60 -9.44 5.04 4.20
N SER A 61 -10.66 4.87 4.70
CA SER A 61 -10.93 4.31 6.02
C SER A 61 -11.28 2.84 5.93
N ALA A 62 -10.56 1.97 6.63
CA ALA A 62 -10.89 0.55 6.76
C ALA A 62 -12.04 0.28 7.76
N GLN A 63 -12.48 1.28 8.50
CA GLN A 63 -13.62 1.13 9.40
C GLN A 63 -14.93 1.06 8.62
N GLY A 64 -15.61 -0.09 8.67
CA GLY A 64 -16.90 -0.27 8.01
C GLY A 64 -17.96 0.76 8.43
N ARG A 65 -18.41 1.59 7.48
CA ARG A 65 -19.34 2.70 7.70
C ARG A 65 -20.41 2.76 6.61
N ALA A 66 -21.57 3.31 6.94
CA ALA A 66 -22.60 3.59 5.93
C ALA A 66 -22.12 4.61 4.86
N VAL A 67 -21.22 5.52 5.26
CA VAL A 67 -20.53 6.45 4.38
C VAL A 67 -19.04 6.41 4.73
N GLY A 68 -18.24 5.86 3.81
CA GLY A 68 -16.79 5.96 3.83
C GLY A 68 -16.30 7.15 3.00
N ALA A 69 -14.99 7.35 2.91
CA ALA A 69 -14.42 8.42 2.10
C ALA A 69 -13.00 8.12 1.65
N VAL A 70 -12.61 8.70 0.50
CA VAL A 70 -11.21 8.96 0.17
C VAL A 70 -10.86 10.35 0.66
N CYS A 71 -9.87 10.48 1.54
CA CYS A 71 -9.36 11.75 2.05
C CYS A 71 -8.11 12.19 1.30
N GLU A 72 -8.00 13.50 1.05
CA GLU A 72 -6.85 14.15 0.44
C GLU A 72 -6.15 15.04 1.48
N PHE A 73 -4.82 14.89 1.55
CA PHE A 73 -3.92 15.72 2.34
C PHE A 73 -2.91 16.39 1.41
N ASP A 74 -2.51 17.62 1.70
CA ASP A 74 -1.47 18.28 0.90
C ASP A 74 -0.06 17.76 1.22
N SER A 75 0.94 18.27 0.51
CA SER A 75 2.35 17.90 0.67
C SER A 75 2.96 18.24 2.05
N HIS A 76 2.22 18.91 2.92
CA HIS A 76 2.58 19.22 4.30
C HIS A 76 1.77 18.39 5.31
N GLY A 77 0.95 17.45 4.85
CA GLY A 77 0.10 16.61 5.69
C GLY A 77 -1.17 17.31 6.21
N MET A 78 -1.51 18.48 5.66
CA MET A 78 -2.73 19.16 6.03
C MET A 78 -3.94 18.60 5.28
N TYR A 79 -4.99 18.29 6.02
CA TYR A 79 -6.25 17.82 5.43
C TYR A 79 -6.84 18.88 4.48
N LYS A 80 -7.13 18.47 3.24
CA LYS A 80 -7.76 19.32 2.22
C LYS A 80 -9.24 19.08 2.10
N ARG A 81 -9.60 17.82 1.83
CA ARG A 81 -11.00 17.42 1.58
C ARG A 81 -11.17 15.91 1.65
N SER A 82 -12.42 15.47 1.56
CA SER A 82 -12.76 14.07 1.35
C SER A 82 -13.83 13.91 0.28
N THR A 83 -13.75 12.80 -0.46
CA THR A 83 -14.79 12.38 -1.42
C THR A 83 -15.59 11.27 -0.77
N PRO A 84 -16.87 11.50 -0.45
CA PRO A 84 -17.70 10.52 0.23
C PRO A 84 -18.10 9.37 -0.71
N ILE A 85 -18.16 8.17 -0.14
CA ILE A 85 -18.61 6.95 -0.80
C ILE A 85 -19.77 6.38 0.01
N VAL A 86 -20.93 6.23 -0.60
CA VAL A 86 -22.13 5.73 0.07
C VAL A 86 -22.24 4.22 -0.13
N ALA A 87 -22.44 3.49 0.97
CA ALA A 87 -22.69 2.06 0.91
C ALA A 87 -24.02 1.74 0.23
N GLY A 88 -24.08 0.60 -0.46
CA GLY A 88 -25.32 0.02 -0.92
C GLY A 88 -26.20 -0.47 0.25
N PRO A 89 -27.48 -0.75 0.03
CA PRO A 89 -28.39 -1.27 1.06
C PRO A 89 -27.83 -2.56 1.70
N GLY A 90 -27.71 -2.58 3.03
CA GLY A 90 -27.22 -3.74 3.78
C GLY A 90 -25.70 -3.92 3.75
N HIS A 91 -24.94 -2.96 3.20
CA HIS A 91 -23.48 -2.96 3.13
C HIS A 91 -22.89 -1.81 3.95
N VAL A 92 -21.59 -1.89 4.15
CA VAL A 92 -20.74 -0.81 4.67
C VAL A 92 -19.66 -0.49 3.64
N VAL A 93 -19.00 0.64 3.77
CA VAL A 93 -17.80 0.99 3.01
C VAL A 93 -16.60 0.77 3.92
N SER A 94 -15.66 -0.07 3.49
CA SER A 94 -14.38 -0.34 4.14
C SER A 94 -13.29 -0.23 3.08
N LEU A 95 -12.60 0.90 3.02
CA LEU A 95 -11.59 1.14 2.00
C LEU A 95 -10.24 0.61 2.47
N LEU A 96 -9.69 -0.29 1.67
CA LEU A 96 -8.35 -0.84 1.83
C LEU A 96 -7.41 -0.16 0.82
N GLY A 97 -6.71 -0.88 -0.03
CA GLY A 97 -5.76 -0.30 -0.97
C GLY A 97 -6.33 0.84 -1.82
N VAL A 98 -5.51 1.87 -2.03
CA VAL A 98 -5.80 3.00 -2.92
C VAL A 98 -4.64 3.23 -3.89
N LEU A 99 -4.94 3.73 -5.09
CA LEU A 99 -3.95 4.03 -6.14
C LEU A 99 -4.35 5.30 -6.89
N PHE A 100 -3.44 6.27 -6.97
CA PHE A 100 -3.64 7.46 -7.79
C PHE A 100 -3.31 7.17 -9.26
N GLU A 101 -4.21 7.54 -10.19
CA GLU A 101 -4.07 7.24 -11.63
C GLU A 101 -3.79 8.49 -12.49
N GLY A 102 -3.75 9.64 -11.91
CA GLY A 102 -3.55 10.89 -12.63
C GLY A 102 -4.80 11.75 -12.71
N LYS A 103 -4.60 13.00 -13.04
CA LYS A 103 -5.59 14.09 -12.96
C LYS A 103 -6.20 14.16 -11.55
N HIS A 104 -7.35 13.55 -11.33
CA HIS A 104 -8.08 13.55 -10.06
C HIS A 104 -8.67 12.18 -9.74
N THR A 105 -8.22 11.13 -10.44
CA THR A 105 -8.75 9.78 -10.27
C THR A 105 -7.94 9.02 -9.24
N VAL A 106 -8.63 8.47 -8.24
CA VAL A 106 -8.10 7.50 -7.28
C VAL A 106 -8.89 6.21 -7.42
N PHE A 107 -8.22 5.10 -7.67
CA PHE A 107 -8.82 3.78 -7.51
C PHE A 107 -8.82 3.42 -6.04
N ALA A 108 -9.94 2.89 -5.53
CA ALA A 108 -10.09 2.45 -4.16
C ALA A 108 -10.71 1.05 -4.11
N LEU A 109 -10.16 0.23 -3.26
CA LEU A 109 -10.65 -1.12 -3.01
C LEU A 109 -11.62 -1.07 -1.83
N ASP A 110 -12.88 -1.39 -2.09
CA ASP A 110 -13.91 -1.44 -1.06
C ASP A 110 -14.20 -2.90 -0.71
N PHE A 111 -13.89 -3.28 0.50
CA PHE A 111 -14.19 -4.62 1.02
C PHE A 111 -15.70 -4.85 1.20
N ALA A 112 -16.48 -3.76 1.34
CA ALA A 112 -17.94 -3.74 1.46
C ALA A 112 -18.51 -4.49 2.67
N ASP A 113 -17.67 -4.86 3.64
CA ASP A 113 -18.06 -5.54 4.88
C ASP A 113 -17.20 -5.07 6.06
N THR A 114 -17.47 -5.57 7.25
CA THR A 114 -16.63 -5.38 8.44
C THR A 114 -15.60 -6.49 8.53
N LEU A 115 -14.41 -6.17 9.08
CA LEU A 115 -13.36 -7.15 9.36
C LEU A 115 -13.83 -8.09 10.48
N VAL A 116 -14.54 -9.16 10.11
CA VAL A 116 -14.94 -10.24 11.04
C VAL A 116 -14.38 -11.58 10.55
N PRO A 117 -13.85 -12.41 11.46
CA PRO A 117 -13.42 -13.76 11.12
C PRO A 117 -14.57 -14.56 10.46
N GLY A 118 -14.31 -15.14 9.28
CA GLY A 118 -15.29 -15.96 8.55
C GLY A 118 -16.18 -15.19 7.58
N GLY A 119 -15.97 -13.91 7.38
CA GLY A 119 -16.62 -13.12 6.33
C GLY A 119 -16.14 -13.57 4.94
N GLY A 120 -16.92 -14.34 4.24
CA GLY A 120 -16.63 -14.87 2.89
C GLY A 120 -17.58 -14.32 1.84
N LYS A 121 -18.08 -13.09 2.01
CA LYS A 121 -18.94 -12.46 1.01
C LYS A 121 -18.10 -12.04 -0.21
N THR A 122 -18.69 -12.08 -1.40
CA THR A 122 -18.07 -11.63 -2.65
C THR A 122 -18.61 -10.26 -3.05
N ASP A 123 -18.79 -9.39 -2.08
CA ASP A 123 -19.39 -8.06 -2.26
C ASP A 123 -18.32 -6.97 -2.50
N GLY A 124 -17.04 -7.34 -2.35
CA GLY A 124 -15.91 -6.45 -2.57
C GLY A 124 -15.84 -5.94 -4.00
N ARG A 125 -15.40 -4.70 -4.16
CA ARG A 125 -15.40 -3.98 -5.43
C ARG A 125 -14.18 -3.09 -5.58
N VAL A 126 -13.88 -2.75 -6.83
CA VAL A 126 -12.92 -1.72 -7.21
C VAL A 126 -13.69 -0.50 -7.65
N LEU A 127 -13.41 0.64 -7.04
CA LEU A 127 -14.02 1.92 -7.31
C LEU A 127 -13.04 2.83 -8.06
N SER A 128 -13.56 3.59 -9.03
CA SER A 128 -12.91 4.78 -9.58
C SER A 128 -13.55 5.99 -8.93
N VAL A 129 -12.75 6.80 -8.24
CA VAL A 129 -13.17 7.97 -7.47
C VAL A 129 -12.56 9.21 -8.11
N ASP A 130 -13.39 10.06 -8.71
CA ASP A 130 -12.95 11.39 -9.16
C ASP A 130 -13.01 12.35 -7.97
N THR A 131 -11.87 12.70 -7.43
CA THR A 131 -11.75 13.56 -6.24
C THR A 131 -12.10 15.02 -6.50
N SER A 132 -12.18 15.44 -7.77
CA SER A 132 -12.57 16.82 -8.14
C SER A 132 -14.07 17.01 -8.27
N SER A 133 -14.74 16.06 -8.91
CA SER A 133 -16.19 16.11 -9.13
C SER A 133 -17.00 15.36 -8.07
N GLY A 134 -16.36 14.48 -7.30
CA GLY A 134 -17.02 13.61 -6.32
C GLY A 134 -17.74 12.40 -6.96
N VAL A 135 -17.54 12.15 -8.25
CA VAL A 135 -18.15 11.00 -8.93
C VAL A 135 -17.44 9.72 -8.51
N VAL A 136 -18.22 8.73 -8.09
CA VAL A 136 -17.75 7.39 -7.72
C VAL A 136 -18.38 6.35 -8.64
N THR A 137 -17.56 5.54 -9.28
CA THR A 137 -17.99 4.49 -10.22
C THR A 137 -17.42 3.14 -9.80
N THR A 138 -18.26 2.11 -9.71
CA THR A 138 -17.76 0.73 -9.54
C THR A 138 -17.27 0.22 -10.89
N ILE A 139 -15.98 -0.09 -11.01
CA ILE A 139 -15.38 -0.61 -12.24
C ILE A 139 -15.28 -2.14 -12.24
N ALA A 140 -15.23 -2.77 -11.07
CA ALA A 140 -15.25 -4.23 -10.93
C ALA A 140 -15.84 -4.63 -9.57
N SER A 141 -16.42 -5.83 -9.50
CA SER A 141 -17.01 -6.42 -8.28
C SER A 141 -16.75 -7.93 -8.22
N GLY A 142 -17.22 -8.57 -7.14
CA GLY A 142 -17.08 -10.02 -6.95
C GLY A 142 -15.74 -10.42 -6.34
N PHE A 143 -15.17 -9.55 -5.52
CA PHE A 143 -14.03 -9.86 -4.66
C PHE A 143 -14.52 -10.27 -3.27
N SER A 144 -13.74 -11.13 -2.59
CA SER A 144 -14.03 -11.48 -1.19
C SER A 144 -13.36 -10.53 -0.21
N PHE A 145 -12.09 -10.17 -0.49
CA PHE A 145 -11.32 -9.25 0.33
C PHE A 145 -10.27 -8.55 -0.57
N PRO A 146 -10.70 -7.60 -1.44
CA PRO A 146 -9.78 -6.85 -2.26
C PRO A 146 -8.93 -5.97 -1.35
N ASN A 147 -7.59 -6.12 -1.39
CA ASN A 147 -6.70 -5.53 -0.39
C ASN A 147 -5.64 -4.63 -1.01
N GLY A 148 -4.66 -5.17 -1.71
CA GLY A 148 -3.61 -4.38 -2.36
C GLY A 148 -3.89 -4.12 -3.82
N ILE A 149 -3.44 -2.97 -4.33
CA ILE A 149 -3.57 -2.57 -5.73
C ILE A 149 -2.25 -2.02 -6.27
N ALA A 150 -1.88 -2.44 -7.46
CA ALA A 150 -0.75 -1.91 -8.22
C ALA A 150 -1.10 -1.79 -9.70
N GLU A 151 -0.33 -0.99 -10.44
CA GLU A 151 -0.52 -0.77 -11.87
C GLU A 151 0.73 -1.19 -12.67
N ASP A 152 0.55 -1.72 -13.88
CA ASP A 152 1.64 -1.95 -14.81
C ASP A 152 1.83 -0.76 -15.80
N LEU A 153 2.94 -0.76 -16.55
CA LEU A 153 3.25 0.30 -17.53
C LEU A 153 2.22 0.43 -18.67
N ARG A 154 1.27 -0.48 -18.77
CA ARG A 154 0.20 -0.46 -19.79
C ARG A 154 -1.11 0.06 -19.23
N GLY A 155 -1.15 0.38 -17.93
CA GLY A 155 -2.34 0.82 -17.23
C GLY A 155 -3.27 -0.31 -16.80
N ASN A 156 -2.79 -1.55 -16.71
CA ASN A 156 -3.59 -2.61 -16.10
C ASN A 156 -3.44 -2.58 -14.59
N LEU A 157 -4.54 -2.71 -13.88
CA LEU A 157 -4.59 -2.81 -12.44
C LEU A 157 -4.44 -4.27 -12.00
N TYR A 158 -3.66 -4.50 -10.96
CA TYR A 158 -3.48 -5.79 -10.30
C TYR A 158 -4.00 -5.67 -8.87
N VAL A 159 -5.04 -6.44 -8.57
CA VAL A 159 -5.73 -6.40 -7.27
C VAL A 159 -5.56 -7.74 -6.57
N THR A 160 -5.02 -7.73 -5.36
CA THR A 160 -4.98 -8.92 -4.51
C THR A 160 -6.33 -9.15 -3.84
N ASP A 161 -6.73 -10.41 -3.72
CA ASP A 161 -7.86 -10.83 -2.91
C ASP A 161 -7.36 -11.75 -1.80
N SER A 162 -7.35 -11.24 -0.58
CA SER A 162 -6.73 -11.91 0.57
C SER A 162 -7.44 -13.19 0.97
N PHE A 163 -8.75 -13.28 0.81
CA PHE A 163 -9.51 -14.48 1.18
C PHE A 163 -9.60 -15.49 0.05
N GLN A 164 -9.65 -15.05 -1.21
CA GLN A 164 -9.57 -15.96 -2.36
C GLN A 164 -8.15 -16.45 -2.62
N GLY A 165 -7.12 -15.76 -2.13
CA GLY A 165 -5.73 -16.08 -2.42
C GLY A 165 -5.40 -15.91 -3.89
N THR A 166 -5.87 -14.83 -4.52
CA THR A 166 -5.72 -14.58 -5.95
C THR A 166 -5.21 -13.16 -6.22
N ILE A 167 -4.68 -12.98 -7.43
CA ILE A 167 -4.46 -11.65 -8.01
C ILE A 167 -5.32 -11.55 -9.26
N THR A 168 -6.16 -10.54 -9.31
CA THR A 168 -6.98 -10.20 -10.47
C THR A 168 -6.33 -9.07 -11.25
N ARG A 169 -6.15 -9.24 -12.56
CA ARG A 169 -5.78 -8.16 -13.48
C ARG A 169 -7.02 -7.62 -14.17
N LEU A 170 -7.15 -6.31 -14.22
CA LEU A 170 -8.26 -5.63 -14.88
C LEU A 170 -7.80 -4.35 -15.59
N SER A 171 -8.53 -3.95 -16.64
CA SER A 171 -8.35 -2.62 -17.24
C SER A 171 -8.98 -1.54 -16.33
N GLN A 172 -8.50 -0.31 -16.44
CA GLN A 172 -8.99 0.82 -15.61
C GLN A 172 -10.48 1.11 -15.77
N ASP A 173 -11.08 0.75 -16.90
CA ASP A 173 -12.52 0.85 -17.17
C ASP A 173 -13.32 -0.40 -16.74
N GLY A 174 -12.62 -1.42 -16.23
CA GLY A 174 -13.22 -2.67 -15.79
C GLY A 174 -13.67 -3.61 -16.92
N SER A 175 -13.50 -3.24 -18.20
CA SER A 175 -13.97 -4.03 -19.35
C SER A 175 -13.29 -5.38 -19.50
N ASN A 176 -12.04 -5.51 -19.02
CA ASN A 176 -11.26 -6.74 -19.01
C ASN A 176 -10.88 -7.10 -17.58
N LYS A 177 -11.51 -8.13 -17.03
CA LYS A 177 -11.21 -8.65 -15.69
C LYS A 177 -10.87 -10.13 -15.80
N THR A 178 -9.67 -10.52 -15.36
CA THR A 178 -9.21 -11.91 -15.37
C THR A 178 -8.44 -12.25 -14.10
N VAL A 179 -8.54 -13.47 -13.58
CA VAL A 179 -7.62 -13.96 -12.56
C VAL A 179 -6.24 -14.10 -13.20
N TRP A 180 -5.28 -13.26 -12.76
CA TRP A 180 -3.92 -13.28 -13.26
C TRP A 180 -3.07 -14.38 -12.60
N SER A 181 -3.26 -14.59 -11.28
CA SER A 181 -2.61 -15.67 -10.53
C SER A 181 -3.52 -16.21 -9.44
N ALA A 182 -3.54 -17.53 -9.29
CA ALA A 182 -4.26 -18.26 -8.24
C ALA A 182 -3.34 -19.30 -7.58
N SER A 183 -2.07 -18.95 -7.37
CA SER A 183 -1.10 -19.83 -6.74
C SER A 183 -1.50 -20.14 -5.29
N PRO A 184 -1.35 -21.40 -4.80
CA PRO A 184 -1.57 -21.75 -3.40
C PRO A 184 -0.70 -20.97 -2.42
N LEU A 185 0.40 -20.38 -2.88
CA LEU A 185 1.25 -19.49 -2.06
C LEU A 185 0.55 -18.17 -1.70
N LEU A 186 -0.44 -17.74 -2.48
CA LEU A 186 -1.22 -16.54 -2.24
C LEU A 186 -2.35 -16.74 -1.21
N ALA A 187 -2.78 -17.97 -1.01
CA ALA A 187 -3.81 -18.30 -0.02
C ALA A 187 -3.29 -18.08 1.40
N GLY A 188 -4.15 -17.62 2.30
CA GLY A 188 -3.84 -17.47 3.72
C GLY A 188 -3.59 -18.81 4.42
N ASN A 189 -3.06 -18.72 5.63
CA ASN A 189 -2.90 -19.87 6.52
C ASN A 189 -4.26 -20.25 7.14
N PRO A 190 -4.84 -21.42 6.83
CA PRO A 190 -6.17 -21.78 7.33
C PRO A 190 -6.21 -21.99 8.85
N ALA A 191 -5.06 -22.13 9.50
CA ALA A 191 -4.96 -22.25 10.96
C ALA A 191 -4.90 -20.88 11.67
N ALA A 192 -4.74 -19.79 10.92
CA ALA A 192 -4.73 -18.44 11.51
C ALA A 192 -6.16 -18.02 11.91
N PRO A 193 -6.32 -17.27 13.00
CA PRO A 193 -7.64 -16.73 13.40
C PRO A 193 -8.31 -15.90 12.31
N LEU A 194 -7.50 -15.17 11.52
CA LEU A 194 -7.91 -14.44 10.33
C LEU A 194 -6.92 -14.83 9.20
N PRO A 195 -7.33 -15.70 8.25
CA PRO A 195 -6.44 -16.26 7.23
C PRO A 195 -6.22 -15.29 6.07
N ILE A 196 -5.70 -14.09 6.35
CA ILE A 196 -5.33 -13.10 5.34
C ILE A 196 -4.15 -13.64 4.53
N GLY A 197 -4.40 -13.88 3.24
CA GLY A 197 -3.40 -14.32 2.27
C GLY A 197 -2.72 -13.15 1.57
N ALA A 198 -2.86 -13.11 0.22
CA ALA A 198 -2.32 -12.04 -0.61
C ALA A 198 -2.83 -10.67 -0.15
N ASN A 199 -1.90 -9.78 0.24
CA ASN A 199 -2.18 -8.47 0.80
C ASN A 199 -1.49 -7.38 -0.04
N GLY A 200 -0.47 -6.68 0.47
CA GLY A 200 0.25 -5.66 -0.28
C GLY A 200 0.88 -6.21 -1.57
N ILE A 201 0.92 -5.40 -2.61
CA ILE A 201 1.42 -5.77 -3.93
C ILE A 201 2.29 -4.66 -4.52
N ALA A 202 3.42 -5.04 -5.11
CA ALA A 202 4.30 -4.08 -5.80
C ALA A 202 5.02 -4.76 -6.98
N PHE A 203 5.29 -3.98 -8.01
CA PHE A 203 6.22 -4.38 -9.09
C PHE A 203 7.66 -4.03 -8.70
N ASP A 204 8.63 -4.83 -9.18
CA ASP A 204 10.02 -4.41 -9.15
C ASP A 204 10.30 -3.28 -10.15
N LEU A 205 11.49 -2.65 -10.05
CA LEU A 205 11.91 -1.51 -10.88
C LEU A 205 11.73 -1.75 -12.40
N PHE A 206 11.88 -3.00 -12.84
CA PHE A 206 11.85 -3.34 -14.27
C PHE A 206 10.52 -3.97 -14.70
N PHE A 207 9.53 -4.03 -13.81
CA PHE A 207 8.23 -4.67 -14.08
C PHE A 207 8.36 -6.14 -14.55
N GLN A 208 9.44 -6.80 -14.14
CA GLN A 208 9.69 -8.19 -14.46
C GLN A 208 9.08 -9.15 -13.45
N ASN A 209 8.82 -8.68 -12.25
CA ASN A 209 8.19 -9.47 -11.20
C ASN A 209 7.16 -8.64 -10.44
N VAL A 210 6.10 -9.32 -10.01
CA VAL A 210 5.17 -8.87 -8.98
C VAL A 210 5.57 -9.50 -7.66
N TYR A 211 5.63 -8.68 -6.61
CA TYR A 211 5.83 -9.13 -5.24
C TYR A 211 4.54 -8.92 -4.45
N VAL A 212 4.23 -9.88 -3.59
CA VAL A 212 3.00 -9.88 -2.79
C VAL A 212 3.34 -10.32 -1.37
N SER A 213 2.91 -9.56 -0.38
CA SER A 213 2.94 -10.01 1.01
C SER A 213 1.83 -11.04 1.27
N ASN A 214 2.12 -12.05 2.06
CA ASN A 214 1.13 -12.98 2.61
C ASN A 214 1.15 -12.83 4.13
N THR A 215 0.14 -12.15 4.65
CA THR A 215 0.09 -11.73 6.05
C THR A 215 0.14 -12.91 7.01
N SER A 216 -0.77 -13.86 6.87
CA SER A 216 -0.90 -14.96 7.83
C SER A 216 0.15 -16.06 7.68
N LYS A 217 0.92 -16.07 6.58
CA LYS A 217 2.08 -16.95 6.40
C LYS A 217 3.41 -16.28 6.69
N GLN A 218 3.44 -14.96 6.92
CA GLN A 218 4.66 -14.19 7.15
C GLN A 218 5.66 -14.35 5.97
N GLN A 219 5.15 -14.23 4.74
CA GLN A 219 5.93 -14.47 3.52
C GLN A 219 5.81 -13.32 2.55
N ILE A 220 6.85 -13.15 1.73
CA ILE A 220 6.80 -12.37 0.49
C ILE A 220 6.86 -13.36 -0.67
N ILE A 221 5.89 -13.28 -1.57
CA ILE A 221 5.78 -14.12 -2.76
C ILE A 221 6.22 -13.31 -3.97
N ARG A 222 7.11 -13.87 -4.81
CA ARG A 222 7.52 -13.31 -6.09
C ARG A 222 6.88 -14.09 -7.23
N ILE A 223 6.32 -13.39 -8.21
CA ILE A 223 5.68 -13.96 -9.39
C ILE A 223 6.28 -13.28 -10.62
N PRO A 224 7.04 -13.99 -11.48
CA PRO A 224 7.55 -13.43 -12.72
C PRO A 224 6.41 -12.99 -13.65
N VAL A 225 6.58 -11.85 -14.31
CA VAL A 225 5.70 -11.40 -15.40
C VAL A 225 6.28 -11.94 -16.70
N GLN A 226 5.55 -12.80 -17.40
CA GLN A 226 5.98 -13.34 -18.68
C GLN A 226 5.94 -12.29 -19.78
N HIS A 227 6.62 -12.55 -20.89
CA HIS A 227 6.68 -11.61 -22.02
C HIS A 227 5.28 -11.25 -22.59
N ASP A 228 4.32 -12.18 -22.52
CA ASP A 228 2.93 -11.96 -22.91
C ASP A 228 2.07 -11.27 -21.83
N GLY A 229 2.66 -10.95 -20.69
CA GLY A 229 2.00 -10.35 -19.53
C GLY A 229 1.28 -11.35 -18.63
N SER A 230 1.35 -12.66 -18.89
CA SER A 230 0.81 -13.68 -18.00
C SER A 230 1.69 -13.90 -16.77
N ALA A 231 1.12 -14.52 -15.72
CA ALA A 231 1.85 -14.86 -14.52
C ALA A 231 2.76 -16.08 -14.75
N GLY A 232 4.01 -15.96 -14.33
CA GLY A 232 4.91 -17.09 -14.21
C GLY A 232 4.65 -17.88 -12.93
N THR A 233 5.51 -18.86 -12.63
CA THR A 233 5.41 -19.68 -11.42
C THR A 233 5.73 -18.83 -10.18
N ALA A 234 4.77 -18.75 -9.26
CA ALA A 234 4.95 -18.08 -7.98
C ALA A 234 5.98 -18.84 -7.11
N GLN A 235 6.81 -18.08 -6.41
CA GLN A 235 7.84 -18.60 -5.51
C GLN A 235 7.87 -17.79 -4.22
N VAL A 236 8.21 -18.43 -3.11
CA VAL A 236 8.51 -17.72 -1.87
C VAL A 236 9.84 -16.97 -2.09
N PHE A 237 9.80 -15.64 -2.00
CA PHE A 237 10.99 -14.79 -2.06
C PHE A 237 11.62 -14.67 -0.68
N ALA A 238 10.84 -14.31 0.34
CA ALA A 238 11.28 -14.22 1.72
C ALA A 238 10.28 -14.91 2.64
N ASP A 239 10.77 -15.60 3.66
CA ASP A 239 9.99 -16.32 4.64
C ASP A 239 10.44 -15.94 6.05
N GLY A 240 9.52 -15.41 6.85
CA GLY A 240 9.82 -14.88 8.19
C GLY A 240 10.40 -15.94 9.13
N ASN A 241 9.89 -17.17 9.08
CA ASN A 241 10.42 -18.26 9.91
C ASN A 241 11.86 -18.62 9.52
N THR A 242 12.15 -18.68 8.22
CA THR A 242 13.50 -18.93 7.70
C THR A 242 14.45 -17.81 8.10
N ILE A 243 14.04 -16.54 7.97
CA ILE A 243 14.81 -15.38 8.40
C ILE A 243 15.09 -15.45 9.91
N ASN A 244 14.08 -15.72 10.72
CA ASN A 244 14.24 -15.83 12.17
C ASN A 244 15.25 -16.91 12.56
N GLN A 245 15.21 -18.07 11.91
CA GLN A 245 16.14 -19.17 12.15
C GLN A 245 17.56 -18.85 11.70
N THR A 246 17.72 -18.28 10.50
CA THR A 246 19.05 -18.08 9.89
C THR A 246 19.78 -16.85 10.42
N GLN A 247 19.03 -15.81 10.84
CA GLN A 247 19.61 -14.57 11.35
C GLN A 247 19.54 -14.46 12.89
N GLY A 248 18.96 -15.44 13.60
CA GLY A 248 18.81 -15.40 15.05
C GLY A 248 17.92 -14.24 15.54
N THR A 249 16.91 -13.87 14.74
CA THR A 249 15.95 -12.80 15.06
C THR A 249 14.57 -13.40 15.37
N THR A 250 13.60 -12.55 15.63
CA THR A 250 12.20 -12.94 15.88
C THR A 250 11.27 -12.03 15.08
N ASN A 251 10.05 -12.51 14.81
CA ASN A 251 8.97 -11.70 14.24
C ASN A 251 9.30 -11.07 12.87
N ALA A 252 10.18 -11.69 12.08
CA ALA A 252 10.39 -11.24 10.70
C ALA A 252 9.11 -11.46 9.89
N LEU A 253 8.67 -10.44 9.17
CA LEU A 253 7.47 -10.42 8.31
C LEU A 253 6.15 -10.73 9.05
N ASP A 254 6.12 -10.62 10.39
CA ASP A 254 4.90 -10.89 11.15
C ASP A 254 3.85 -9.81 10.89
N GLY A 255 2.70 -10.23 10.37
CA GLY A 255 1.69 -9.30 9.91
C GLY A 255 2.10 -8.52 8.65
N ALA A 256 2.91 -9.12 7.75
CA ALA A 256 3.32 -8.45 6.51
C ALA A 256 2.11 -7.95 5.71
N ASP A 257 2.05 -6.62 5.54
CA ASP A 257 0.94 -5.88 4.95
C ASP A 257 1.42 -5.12 3.70
N GLY A 258 1.26 -3.82 3.60
CA GLY A 258 1.75 -3.01 2.49
C GLY A 258 3.25 -3.17 2.25
N ILE A 259 3.64 -3.09 0.98
CA ILE A 259 5.04 -3.24 0.55
C ILE A 259 5.40 -2.17 -0.48
N ALA A 260 6.66 -1.71 -0.45
CA ALA A 260 7.19 -0.77 -1.42
C ALA A 260 8.69 -0.99 -1.64
N PHE A 261 9.17 -0.82 -2.87
CA PHE A 261 10.60 -0.94 -3.20
C PHE A 261 11.33 0.39 -3.15
N ASP A 262 12.61 0.36 -2.75
CA ASP A 262 13.55 1.41 -3.11
C ASP A 262 14.19 1.15 -4.49
N LEU A 263 14.95 2.13 -5.01
CA LEU A 263 15.63 2.03 -6.32
C LEU A 263 16.72 0.97 -6.37
N PHE A 264 17.14 0.41 -5.23
CA PHE A 264 18.19 -0.62 -5.13
C PHE A 264 17.62 -2.02 -4.91
N GLY A 265 16.30 -2.13 -4.92
CA GLY A 265 15.58 -3.40 -4.80
C GLY A 265 15.43 -3.89 -3.36
N ASN A 266 15.66 -3.03 -2.35
CA ASN A 266 15.23 -3.37 -1.00
C ASN A 266 13.72 -3.20 -0.89
N LEU A 267 13.05 -4.18 -0.30
CA LEU A 267 11.62 -4.20 -0.10
C LEU A 267 11.28 -3.76 1.33
N TYR A 268 10.63 -2.62 1.44
CA TYR A 268 10.07 -2.15 2.70
C TYR A 268 8.71 -2.81 2.92
N VAL A 269 8.46 -3.27 4.13
CA VAL A 269 7.28 -4.05 4.52
C VAL A 269 6.68 -3.45 5.79
N ALA A 270 5.41 -3.12 5.77
CA ALA A 270 4.64 -2.85 6.98
C ALA A 270 4.43 -4.17 7.74
N ALA A 271 5.16 -4.38 8.82
CA ALA A 271 5.02 -5.54 9.70
C ALA A 271 4.06 -5.18 10.84
N ASN A 272 2.76 -5.20 10.52
CA ASN A 272 1.72 -4.57 11.33
C ASN A 272 1.56 -5.22 12.71
N ALA A 273 1.76 -6.53 12.84
CA ALA A 273 1.67 -7.23 14.12
C ALA A 273 2.76 -6.82 15.14
N ASN A 274 3.86 -6.21 14.66
CA ASN A 274 4.96 -5.76 15.50
C ASN A 274 5.10 -4.23 15.60
N ASN A 275 4.22 -3.47 14.94
CA ASN A 275 4.33 -2.03 14.86
C ASN A 275 5.70 -1.57 14.32
N GLU A 276 6.13 -2.17 13.19
CA GLU A 276 7.43 -1.92 12.57
C GLU A 276 7.32 -1.74 11.06
N ILE A 277 8.25 -0.97 10.50
CA ILE A 277 8.61 -1.05 9.08
C ILE A 277 9.88 -1.90 8.99
N GLN A 278 9.81 -3.02 8.29
CA GLN A 278 10.94 -3.93 8.09
C GLN A 278 11.49 -3.79 6.66
N VAL A 279 12.79 -4.00 6.48
CA VAL A 279 13.44 -3.91 5.18
C VAL A 279 14.03 -5.27 4.82
N ILE A 280 13.59 -5.82 3.70
CA ILE A 280 14.09 -7.08 3.15
C ILE A 280 15.01 -6.76 1.97
N SER A 281 16.26 -7.23 2.07
CA SER A 281 17.24 -7.04 1.01
C SER A 281 16.93 -7.84 -0.25
N PRO A 282 17.57 -7.54 -1.41
CA PRO A 282 17.44 -8.34 -2.63
C PRO A 282 17.85 -9.81 -2.46
N SER A 283 18.64 -10.14 -1.42
CA SER A 283 18.99 -11.51 -1.05
C SER A 283 18.01 -12.16 -0.05
N ALA A 284 16.82 -11.57 0.11
CA ALA A 284 15.77 -12.07 0.99
C ALA A 284 16.16 -12.15 2.49
N GLN A 285 17.04 -11.26 2.93
CA GLN A 285 17.44 -11.15 4.34
C GLN A 285 16.81 -9.92 4.98
N LEU A 286 16.51 -9.99 6.26
CA LEU A 286 16.09 -8.83 7.04
C LEU A 286 17.30 -7.91 7.25
N ALA A 287 17.28 -6.75 6.57
CA ALA A 287 18.37 -5.78 6.58
C ALA A 287 18.20 -4.69 7.64
N ALA A 288 16.98 -4.29 7.94
CA ALA A 288 16.69 -3.26 8.94
C ALA A 288 15.29 -3.40 9.51
N ARG A 289 15.10 -2.79 10.68
CA ARG A 289 13.79 -2.60 11.34
C ARG A 289 13.70 -1.17 11.84
N TYR A 290 12.55 -0.57 11.64
CA TYR A 290 12.24 0.77 12.12
C TYR A 290 10.96 0.71 12.96
N ALA A 291 11.13 0.92 14.25
CA ALA A 291 10.05 1.16 15.20
C ALA A 291 10.33 2.46 15.92
N ASN A 292 9.32 3.17 16.37
CA ASN A 292 9.51 4.38 17.15
C ASN A 292 8.87 4.22 18.53
N THR A 293 9.66 4.44 19.58
CA THR A 293 9.18 4.38 20.96
C THR A 293 8.59 5.71 21.44
N SER A 294 8.83 6.81 20.73
CA SER A 294 8.37 8.17 21.09
C SER A 294 7.14 8.64 20.32
N LEU A 295 6.86 8.01 19.16
CA LEU A 295 5.66 8.24 18.36
C LEU A 295 4.97 6.91 18.14
N PRO A 296 3.66 6.85 18.15
CA PRO A 296 2.97 5.61 17.87
C PRO A 296 3.26 5.20 16.40
N VAL A 297 3.93 4.05 16.22
CA VAL A 297 3.76 3.22 15.03
C VAL A 297 2.72 2.20 15.45
N ASP A 298 1.54 2.30 14.88
CA ASP A 298 0.38 1.57 15.38
C ASP A 298 -0.36 0.88 14.25
N VAL A 299 -0.08 -0.41 14.11
CA VAL A 299 -0.59 -1.24 13.02
C VAL A 299 -0.29 -0.58 11.66
N PRO A 300 0.99 -0.38 11.28
CA PRO A 300 1.31 0.22 9.98
C PRO A 300 0.75 -0.67 8.87
N ALA A 301 0.05 -0.08 7.88
CA ALA A 301 -0.63 -0.84 6.85
C ALA A 301 -0.04 -0.60 5.45
N SER A 302 -0.18 0.57 4.89
CA SER A 302 0.27 0.85 3.52
C SER A 302 1.50 1.74 3.49
N LEU A 303 2.30 1.60 2.42
CA LEU A 303 3.57 2.30 2.23
C LEU A 303 3.60 2.99 0.86
N VAL A 304 4.10 4.23 0.80
CA VAL A 304 4.41 4.91 -0.45
C VAL A 304 5.66 5.76 -0.33
N PHE A 305 6.51 5.73 -1.35
CA PHE A 305 7.70 6.57 -1.40
C PHE A 305 7.44 7.89 -2.13
N LEU A 306 8.03 8.96 -1.59
CA LEU A 306 8.24 10.21 -2.29
C LEU A 306 9.69 10.65 -2.06
N GLY A 307 10.53 10.50 -3.08
CA GLY A 307 11.98 10.68 -2.95
C GLY A 307 12.60 9.69 -1.96
N ASN A 308 13.33 10.20 -0.97
CA ASN A 308 13.94 9.41 0.10
C ASN A 308 13.11 9.43 1.41
N GLN A 309 11.84 9.62 1.30
CA GLN A 309 10.88 9.57 2.39
C GLN A 309 9.86 8.46 2.12
N LEU A 310 9.72 7.55 3.07
CA LEU A 310 8.70 6.51 3.05
C LEU A 310 7.55 6.94 3.95
N TYR A 311 6.41 7.22 3.35
CA TYR A 311 5.18 7.53 4.07
C TYR A 311 4.41 6.24 4.34
N PHE A 312 3.76 6.18 5.50
CA PHE A 312 2.96 5.02 5.87
C PHE A 312 1.75 5.40 6.72
N THR A 313 0.70 4.62 6.58
CA THR A 313 -0.50 4.76 7.40
C THR A 313 -0.32 4.05 8.74
N ASN A 314 -0.77 4.70 9.82
CA ASN A 314 -1.06 4.07 11.11
C ASN A 314 -2.54 3.71 11.13
N LEU A 315 -2.86 2.44 10.86
CA LEU A 315 -4.22 1.93 10.80
C LEU A 315 -4.90 2.00 12.18
N SER A 316 -4.13 1.81 13.27
CA SER A 316 -4.64 1.95 14.66
C SER A 316 -5.91 1.13 14.90
N LEU A 317 -5.91 -0.13 14.38
CA LEU A 317 -7.11 -0.95 14.29
C LEU A 317 -7.63 -1.41 15.65
N PHE A 318 -6.70 -1.74 16.57
CA PHE A 318 -7.05 -2.42 17.83
C PHE A 318 -7.36 -1.48 18.98
N ASP A 319 -7.11 -0.19 18.83
CA ASP A 319 -7.37 0.84 19.84
C ASP A 319 -8.53 1.79 19.46
N GLY A 320 -9.31 1.40 18.44
CA GLY A 320 -10.44 2.20 17.95
C GLY A 320 -10.05 3.40 17.11
N GLY A 321 -8.84 3.41 16.56
CA GLY A 321 -8.35 4.44 15.67
C GLY A 321 -7.76 5.66 16.37
N VAL A 322 -7.46 5.56 17.67
CA VAL A 322 -7.01 6.71 18.48
C VAL A 322 -5.67 7.28 18.00
N ASN A 323 -4.81 6.47 17.38
CA ASN A 323 -3.53 6.87 16.80
C ASN A 323 -3.55 6.98 15.27
N SER A 324 -4.75 6.97 14.65
CA SER A 324 -4.91 7.10 13.19
C SER A 324 -4.15 8.32 12.66
N SER A 325 -3.22 8.08 11.74
CA SER A 325 -2.35 9.12 11.19
C SER A 325 -1.62 8.62 9.94
N ILE A 326 -0.96 9.51 9.23
CA ILE A 326 0.11 9.19 8.30
C ILE A 326 1.42 9.64 8.94
N ALA A 327 2.42 8.79 8.93
CA ALA A 327 3.77 9.08 9.41
C ALA A 327 4.78 8.95 8.26
N VAL A 328 5.98 9.48 8.48
CA VAL A 328 7.07 9.43 7.51
C VAL A 328 8.34 8.89 8.14
N LEU A 329 8.97 7.93 7.46
CA LEU A 329 10.28 7.39 7.77
C LEU A 329 11.31 8.00 6.81
N GLN A 330 12.35 8.66 7.34
CA GLN A 330 13.48 9.12 6.54
C GLN A 330 14.36 7.93 6.14
N THR A 331 14.44 7.64 4.85
CA THR A 331 15.23 6.54 4.31
C THR A 331 16.58 7.02 3.76
N GLN A 332 17.53 6.11 3.65
CA GLN A 332 18.84 6.39 3.05
C GLN A 332 18.75 6.51 1.53
N LEU A 333 17.92 5.68 0.93
CA LEU A 333 17.80 5.52 -0.52
C LEU A 333 16.42 6.00 -0.97
N PRO A 334 16.32 6.59 -2.16
CA PRO A 334 15.03 6.94 -2.72
C PRO A 334 14.25 5.69 -3.11
N GLY A 335 12.93 5.78 -2.97
CA GLY A 335 12.03 4.73 -3.37
C GLY A 335 11.66 4.76 -4.84
N LEU A 336 11.00 3.68 -5.30
CA LEU A 336 10.32 3.69 -6.58
C LEU A 336 9.13 4.65 -6.48
N PRO A 337 9.02 5.63 -7.38
CA PRO A 337 7.86 6.50 -7.40
C PRO A 337 6.61 5.70 -7.79
N PRO A 338 5.42 6.09 -7.33
CA PRO A 338 4.17 5.58 -7.90
C PRO A 338 4.12 5.92 -9.39
N LEU A 339 3.44 5.08 -10.18
CA LEU A 339 3.30 5.26 -11.64
C LEU A 339 2.41 6.44 -12.01
#